data_a360deb23096404adfb34d63f3a454a0
#
_entry.id   a360deb23096404adfb34d63f3a454a0
#
_cell.length_a   1.000
_cell.length_b   1.000
_cell.length_c   1.000
_cell.angle_alpha   90.00
_cell.angle_beta   90.00
_cell.angle_gamma   90.00
#
_symmetry.space_group_name_H-M   'P 1'
#
loop_
_entity.id
_entity.type
_entity.pdbx_description
1 polymer ?
#
loop_
_entity_poly.entity_id
_entity_poly.type
_entity_poly.pdbx_seq_one_letter_code
_entity_poly.pdbx_strand_id
1 'polypeptide(L)'
;VGQNRGAGKMDRVRQGVRCTQFMIWGYSIFAMVLVFFFGKYMTWLFISPSETAVVSAAVTYFRMVFWCYPFLGSIFLYRNTLQGLGYGLVPMLGGVFELIARAAIVYIVSGRASFAGVCLADPAAWISALIPLVPYYFYIMRKTNKAEEKIE
;
A
#
# COMPACT_ATOMS: atom_id res chain seq x y z
N VAL A 1 2.67 10.12 -15.27
CA VAL A 1 2.76 11.31 -14.39
C VAL A 1 3.82 12.26 -14.93
N GLY A 2 5.09 11.86 -15.01
CA GLY A 2 6.20 12.74 -15.39
C GLY A 2 6.00 13.47 -16.71
N GLN A 3 5.59 12.80 -17.77
CA GLN A 3 5.30 13.43 -19.07
C GLN A 3 4.21 14.51 -19.00
N ASN A 4 3.11 14.22 -18.30
CA ASN A 4 2.02 15.19 -18.13
C ASN A 4 2.47 16.40 -17.30
N ARG A 5 3.32 16.19 -16.29
CA ARG A 5 3.93 17.28 -15.52
C ARG A 5 4.82 18.15 -16.42
N GLY A 6 5.72 17.53 -17.20
CA GLY A 6 6.60 18.26 -18.12
C GLY A 6 5.86 19.05 -19.19
N ALA A 7 4.65 18.61 -19.56
CA ALA A 7 3.75 19.30 -20.49
C ALA A 7 2.81 20.32 -19.79
N GLY A 8 2.95 20.59 -18.49
CA GLY A 8 2.07 21.48 -17.74
C GLY A 8 0.64 20.98 -17.51
N LYS A 9 0.34 19.69 -17.84
CA LYS A 9 -1.03 19.15 -17.81
C LYS A 9 -1.34 18.47 -16.48
N MET A 10 -1.40 19.26 -15.39
CA MET A 10 -1.59 18.74 -14.05
C MET A 10 -2.99 18.15 -13.82
N ASP A 11 -4.02 18.61 -14.52
CA ASP A 11 -5.37 18.03 -14.46
C ASP A 11 -5.38 16.59 -14.93
N ARG A 12 -4.60 16.26 -15.98
CA ARG A 12 -4.44 14.87 -16.43
C ARG A 12 -3.74 14.00 -15.39
N VAL A 13 -2.80 14.57 -14.65
CA VAL A 13 -2.15 13.85 -13.52
C VAL A 13 -3.18 13.52 -12.45
N ARG A 14 -4.00 14.50 -12.03
CA ARG A 14 -5.06 14.32 -11.03
C ARG A 14 -6.08 13.28 -11.46
N GLN A 15 -6.57 13.40 -12.69
CA GLN A 15 -7.53 12.45 -13.25
C GLN A 15 -6.93 11.03 -13.32
N GLY A 16 -5.68 10.91 -13.78
CA GLY A 16 -4.99 9.62 -13.85
C GLY A 16 -4.83 8.98 -12.47
N VAL A 17 -4.39 9.74 -11.47
CA VAL A 17 -4.24 9.25 -10.09
C VAL A 17 -5.59 8.80 -9.53
N ARG A 18 -6.65 9.59 -9.72
CA ARG A 18 -8.01 9.22 -9.25
C ARG A 18 -8.50 7.94 -9.94
N CYS A 19 -8.37 7.85 -11.26
CA CYS A 19 -8.76 6.66 -12.02
C CYS A 19 -8.00 5.41 -11.55
N THR A 20 -6.68 5.53 -11.40
CA THR A 20 -5.82 4.43 -10.92
C THR A 20 -6.18 4.03 -9.48
N GLN A 21 -6.54 4.98 -8.61
CA GLN A 21 -6.98 4.67 -7.25
C GLN A 21 -8.25 3.81 -7.25
N PHE A 22 -9.23 4.13 -8.08
CA PHE A 22 -10.44 3.29 -8.22
C PHE A 22 -10.12 1.90 -8.80
N MET A 23 -9.24 1.81 -9.78
CA MET A 23 -8.78 0.52 -10.32
C MET A 23 -8.08 -0.33 -9.24
N ILE A 24 -7.23 0.29 -8.42
CA ILE A 24 -6.56 -0.38 -7.29
C ILE A 24 -7.59 -0.92 -6.29
N TRP A 25 -8.59 -0.15 -5.94
CA TRP A 25 -9.63 -0.61 -5.01
C TRP A 25 -10.44 -1.76 -5.60
N GLY A 26 -10.84 -1.66 -6.87
CA GLY A 26 -11.54 -2.76 -7.57
C GLY A 26 -10.69 -4.03 -7.63
N TYR A 27 -9.41 -3.92 -8.00
CA TYR A 27 -8.49 -5.05 -8.01
C TYR A 27 -8.26 -5.63 -6.62
N SER A 28 -8.12 -4.76 -5.59
CA SER A 28 -7.94 -5.21 -4.21
C SER A 28 -9.15 -6.00 -3.71
N ILE A 29 -10.37 -5.54 -4.00
CA ILE A 29 -11.60 -6.27 -3.65
C ILE A 29 -11.62 -7.62 -4.36
N PHE A 30 -11.29 -7.67 -5.65
CA PHE A 30 -11.20 -8.92 -6.40
C PHE A 30 -10.16 -9.87 -5.78
N ALA A 31 -8.96 -9.38 -5.45
CA ALA A 31 -7.92 -10.17 -4.80
C ALA A 31 -8.35 -10.66 -3.40
N MET A 32 -9.06 -9.81 -2.63
CA MET A 32 -9.61 -10.18 -1.34
C MET A 32 -10.60 -11.35 -1.47
N VAL A 33 -11.51 -11.30 -2.43
CA VAL A 33 -12.48 -12.37 -2.71
C VAL A 33 -11.75 -13.65 -3.08
N LEU A 34 -10.77 -13.58 -3.99
CA LEU A 34 -9.95 -14.74 -4.37
C LEU A 34 -9.24 -15.37 -3.16
N VAL A 35 -8.55 -14.57 -2.37
CA VAL A 35 -7.82 -15.06 -1.21
C VAL A 35 -8.77 -15.64 -0.15
N PHE A 36 -9.92 -15.02 0.05
CA PHE A 36 -10.93 -15.51 1.00
C PHE A 36 -11.44 -16.91 0.65
N PHE A 37 -11.82 -17.12 -0.61
CA PHE A 37 -12.39 -18.41 -1.04
C PHE A 37 -11.34 -19.45 -1.43
N PHE A 38 -10.24 -19.01 -2.03
CA PHE A 38 -9.26 -19.91 -2.63
C PHE A 38 -7.89 -19.92 -1.92
N GLY A 39 -7.68 -19.14 -0.87
CA GLY A 39 -6.39 -19.01 -0.20
C GLY A 39 -5.78 -20.34 0.24
N LYS A 40 -6.59 -21.27 0.74
CA LYS A 40 -6.15 -22.63 1.08
C LYS A 40 -5.65 -23.40 -0.14
N TYR A 41 -6.36 -23.33 -1.25
CA TYR A 41 -5.98 -24.04 -2.48
C TYR A 41 -4.74 -23.39 -3.13
N MET A 42 -4.61 -22.07 -3.04
CA MET A 42 -3.40 -21.37 -3.48
C MET A 42 -2.17 -21.81 -2.68
N THR A 43 -2.31 -22.08 -1.39
CA THR A 43 -1.22 -22.61 -0.56
C THR A 43 -0.76 -23.99 -1.04
N TRP A 44 -1.68 -24.83 -1.50
CA TRP A 44 -1.35 -26.18 -1.99
C TRP A 44 -0.53 -26.20 -3.28
N LEU A 45 -0.46 -25.10 -4.03
CA LEU A 45 0.42 -24.97 -5.18
C LEU A 45 1.90 -24.98 -4.79
N PHE A 46 2.22 -24.61 -3.55
CA PHE A 46 3.59 -24.45 -3.05
C PHE A 46 3.94 -25.42 -1.92
N ILE A 47 2.95 -25.89 -1.18
CA ILE A 47 3.12 -26.69 0.04
C ILE A 47 2.22 -27.92 -0.04
N SER A 48 2.78 -29.08 0.33
CA SER A 48 2.01 -30.34 0.38
C SER A 48 0.79 -30.20 1.30
N PRO A 49 -0.39 -30.66 0.89
CA PRO A 49 -1.59 -30.67 1.74
C PRO A 49 -1.41 -31.42 3.07
N SER A 50 -0.42 -32.34 3.17
CA SER A 50 -0.09 -33.06 4.39
C SER A 50 0.51 -32.18 5.49
N GLU A 51 1.14 -31.07 5.11
CA GLU A 51 1.75 -30.08 6.01
C GLU A 51 0.69 -29.16 6.65
N THR A 52 -0.22 -29.73 7.41
CA THR A 52 -1.41 -29.03 7.93
C THR A 52 -1.09 -27.80 8.78
N ALA A 53 0.00 -27.86 9.56
CA ALA A 53 0.44 -26.74 10.39
C ALA A 53 0.85 -25.53 9.55
N VAL A 54 1.62 -25.75 8.48
CA VAL A 54 2.09 -24.68 7.58
C VAL A 54 0.93 -24.11 6.78
N VAL A 55 0.04 -24.96 6.26
CA VAL A 55 -1.16 -24.53 5.54
C VAL A 55 -2.07 -23.70 6.45
N SER A 56 -2.28 -24.11 7.70
CA SER A 56 -3.08 -23.36 8.68
C SER A 56 -2.47 -21.98 8.98
N ALA A 57 -1.15 -21.91 9.16
CA ALA A 57 -0.45 -20.65 9.37
C ALA A 57 -0.59 -19.71 8.16
N ALA A 58 -0.42 -20.21 6.93
CA ALA A 58 -0.58 -19.43 5.71
C ALA A 58 -2.01 -18.89 5.55
N VAL A 59 -3.03 -19.71 5.80
CA VAL A 59 -4.44 -19.27 5.74
C VAL A 59 -4.73 -18.22 6.81
N THR A 60 -4.17 -18.36 8.01
CA THR A 60 -4.28 -17.35 9.07
C THR A 60 -3.65 -16.04 8.66
N TYR A 61 -2.43 -16.06 8.11
CA TYR A 61 -1.76 -14.89 7.57
C TYR A 61 -2.62 -14.20 6.50
N PHE A 62 -3.10 -14.94 5.50
CA PHE A 62 -3.95 -14.39 4.45
C PHE A 62 -5.20 -13.71 5.01
N ARG A 63 -5.91 -14.34 5.94
CA ARG A 63 -7.12 -13.79 6.57
C ARG A 63 -6.87 -12.50 7.38
N MET A 64 -5.67 -12.33 7.91
CA MET A 64 -5.32 -11.12 8.65
C MET A 64 -4.87 -9.98 7.76
N VAL A 65 -4.21 -10.30 6.64
CA VAL A 65 -3.51 -9.31 5.80
C VAL A 65 -4.36 -8.82 4.62
N PHE A 66 -5.24 -9.66 4.06
CA PHE A 66 -5.95 -9.33 2.81
C PHE A 66 -6.84 -8.08 2.91
N TRP A 67 -7.39 -7.78 4.08
CA TRP A 67 -8.16 -6.56 4.31
C TRP A 67 -7.37 -5.27 4.06
N CYS A 68 -6.06 -5.37 4.11
CA CYS A 68 -5.14 -4.25 3.94
C CYS A 68 -4.60 -4.08 2.51
N TYR A 69 -5.00 -4.93 1.55
CA TYR A 69 -4.57 -4.80 0.15
C TYR A 69 -4.90 -3.45 -0.50
N PRO A 70 -6.04 -2.79 -0.22
CA PRO A 70 -6.27 -1.44 -0.73
C PRO A 70 -5.23 -0.43 -0.26
N PHE A 71 -4.73 -0.55 0.97
CA PHE A 71 -3.66 0.32 1.49
C PHE A 71 -2.33 0.04 0.78
N LEU A 72 -1.96 -1.23 0.61
CA LEU A 72 -0.77 -1.63 -0.14
C LEU A 72 -0.76 -1.05 -1.55
N GLY A 73 -1.85 -1.22 -2.30
CA GLY A 73 -1.96 -0.66 -3.64
C GLY A 73 -1.86 0.88 -3.66
N SER A 74 -2.47 1.54 -2.67
CA SER A 74 -2.40 2.99 -2.53
C SER A 74 -0.99 3.50 -2.25
N ILE A 75 -0.16 2.76 -1.48
CA ILE A 75 1.25 3.10 -1.27
C ILE A 75 1.98 3.20 -2.62
N PHE A 76 1.86 2.18 -3.46
CA PHE A 76 2.51 2.17 -4.78
C PHE A 76 2.03 3.34 -5.65
N LEU A 77 0.73 3.64 -5.64
CA LEU A 77 0.19 4.76 -6.40
C LEU A 77 0.79 6.09 -5.96
N TYR A 78 0.68 6.44 -4.68
CA TYR A 78 1.16 7.74 -4.19
C TYR A 78 2.67 7.84 -4.24
N ARG A 79 3.41 6.77 -3.92
CA ARG A 79 4.87 6.70 -4.03
C ARG A 79 5.34 6.98 -5.45
N ASN A 80 4.83 6.24 -6.43
CA ASN A 80 5.21 6.40 -7.83
C ASN A 80 4.73 7.74 -8.42
N THR A 81 3.58 8.24 -7.98
CA THR A 81 3.09 9.56 -8.39
C THR A 81 4.02 10.67 -7.91
N LEU A 82 4.40 10.67 -6.65
CA LEU A 82 5.32 11.66 -6.09
C LEU A 82 6.70 11.58 -6.73
N GLN A 83 7.22 10.39 -6.99
CA GLN A 83 8.47 10.20 -7.74
C GLN A 83 8.36 10.72 -9.16
N GLY A 84 7.27 10.42 -9.88
CA GLY A 84 6.99 10.95 -11.20
C GLY A 84 6.80 12.48 -11.24
N LEU A 85 6.44 13.08 -10.11
CA LEU A 85 6.42 14.53 -9.90
C LEU A 85 7.77 15.09 -9.46
N GLY A 86 8.84 14.28 -9.40
CA GLY A 86 10.19 14.70 -9.04
C GLY A 86 10.43 14.86 -7.53
N TYR A 87 9.52 14.39 -6.68
CA TYR A 87 9.66 14.42 -5.23
C TYR A 87 10.11 13.05 -4.72
N GLY A 88 11.43 12.82 -4.59
CA GLY A 88 11.99 11.53 -4.16
C GLY A 88 12.07 11.35 -2.64
N LEU A 89 12.23 12.44 -1.88
CA LEU A 89 12.49 12.37 -0.43
C LEU A 89 11.30 11.77 0.36
N VAL A 90 10.09 12.22 0.10
CA VAL A 90 8.91 11.75 0.84
C VAL A 90 8.55 10.29 0.55
N PRO A 91 8.63 9.80 -0.69
CA PRO A 91 8.57 8.36 -0.97
C PRO A 91 9.61 7.52 -0.20
N MET A 92 10.83 8.04 -0.04
CA MET A 92 11.86 7.39 0.77
C MET A 92 11.47 7.35 2.26
N LEU A 93 10.96 8.45 2.80
CA LEU A 93 10.48 8.50 4.18
C LEU A 93 9.33 7.50 4.42
N GLY A 94 8.45 7.30 3.45
CA GLY A 94 7.42 6.25 3.51
C GLY A 94 8.00 4.86 3.81
N GLY A 95 9.13 4.51 3.19
CA GLY A 95 9.85 3.26 3.48
C GLY A 95 10.43 3.20 4.91
N VAL A 96 10.92 4.34 5.42
CA VAL A 96 11.39 4.43 6.81
C VAL A 96 10.24 4.21 7.80
N PHE A 97 9.07 4.80 7.54
CA PHE A 97 7.88 4.57 8.36
C PHE A 97 7.44 3.11 8.33
N GLU A 98 7.47 2.44 7.17
CA GLU A 98 7.21 1.00 7.05
C GLU A 98 8.16 0.18 7.94
N LEU A 99 9.46 0.47 7.87
CA LEU A 99 10.47 -0.25 8.65
C LEU A 99 10.25 -0.07 10.16
N ILE A 100 10.03 1.17 10.61
CA ILE A 100 9.81 1.47 12.03
C ILE A 100 8.54 0.77 12.54
N ALA A 101 7.43 0.86 11.80
CA ALA A 101 6.17 0.24 12.20
C ALA A 101 6.31 -1.29 12.28
N ARG A 102 6.96 -1.91 11.30
CA ARG A 102 7.18 -3.35 11.26
C ARG A 102 8.05 -3.80 12.44
N ALA A 103 9.16 -3.11 12.70
CA ALA A 103 10.03 -3.39 13.82
C ALA A 103 9.32 -3.21 15.17
N ALA A 104 8.53 -2.15 15.33
CA ALA A 104 7.76 -1.89 16.54
C ALA A 104 6.74 -2.99 16.83
N ILE A 105 5.96 -3.41 15.83
CA ILE A 105 4.99 -4.51 16.00
C ILE A 105 5.69 -5.80 16.40
N VAL A 106 6.77 -6.17 15.69
CA VAL A 106 7.52 -7.39 16.01
C VAL A 106 8.09 -7.32 17.43
N TYR A 107 8.64 -6.19 17.83
CA TYR A 107 9.18 -6.00 19.19
C TYR A 107 8.08 -6.14 20.26
N ILE A 108 6.92 -5.49 20.07
CA ILE A 108 5.80 -5.55 21.04
C ILE A 108 5.24 -6.97 21.17
N VAL A 109 5.19 -7.71 20.05
CA VAL A 109 4.57 -9.04 20.00
C VAL A 109 5.54 -10.16 20.36
N SER A 110 6.85 -9.94 20.24
CA SER A 110 7.88 -10.96 20.52
C SER A 110 7.74 -11.56 21.93
N GLY A 111 7.43 -10.72 22.92
CA GLY A 111 7.22 -11.18 24.31
C GLY A 111 5.98 -12.06 24.53
N ARG A 112 5.06 -12.13 23.55
CA ARG A 112 3.82 -12.92 23.64
C ARG A 112 3.81 -14.18 22.76
N ALA A 113 4.87 -14.42 21.99
CA ALA A 113 5.03 -15.53 21.04
C ALA A 113 3.76 -15.77 20.15
N SER A 114 3.08 -14.69 19.76
CA SER A 114 1.83 -14.74 19.00
C SER A 114 2.08 -14.62 17.53
N PHE A 115 1.90 -15.70 16.76
CA PHE A 115 1.98 -15.68 15.30
C PHE A 115 0.99 -14.66 14.68
N ALA A 116 -0.25 -14.63 15.17
CA ALA A 116 -1.25 -13.66 14.71
C ALA A 116 -0.80 -12.21 14.92
N GLY A 117 -0.12 -11.92 16.04
CA GLY A 117 0.45 -10.60 16.29
C GLY A 117 1.53 -10.22 15.27
N VAL A 118 2.41 -11.16 14.91
CA VAL A 118 3.44 -10.94 13.88
C VAL A 118 2.81 -10.67 12.51
N CYS A 119 1.70 -11.33 12.18
CA CYS A 119 0.97 -11.08 10.93
C CYS A 119 0.45 -9.64 10.81
N LEU A 120 0.28 -8.91 11.90
CA LEU A 120 -0.12 -7.49 11.87
C LEU A 120 1.02 -6.53 11.51
N ALA A 121 2.26 -7.01 11.44
CA ALA A 121 3.41 -6.16 11.11
C ALA A 121 3.30 -5.57 9.69
N ASP A 122 2.83 -6.34 8.71
CA ASP A 122 2.64 -5.86 7.34
C ASP A 122 1.50 -4.84 7.23
N PRO A 123 0.28 -5.11 7.75
CA PRO A 123 -0.78 -4.11 7.81
C PRO A 123 -0.36 -2.79 8.47
N ALA A 124 0.32 -2.86 9.61
CA ALA A 124 0.79 -1.67 10.30
C ALA A 124 1.81 -0.89 9.48
N ALA A 125 2.75 -1.58 8.82
CA ALA A 125 3.73 -0.98 7.93
C ALA A 125 3.05 -0.25 6.76
N TRP A 126 2.06 -0.87 6.11
CA TRP A 126 1.36 -0.28 4.98
C TRP A 126 0.54 0.95 5.37
N ILE A 127 -0.16 0.90 6.50
CA ILE A 127 -0.91 2.05 6.99
C ILE A 127 0.05 3.18 7.36
N SER A 128 1.16 2.88 8.04
CA SER A 128 2.15 3.88 8.46
C SER A 128 2.83 4.59 7.28
N ALA A 129 3.09 3.88 6.17
CA ALA A 129 3.66 4.47 4.97
C ALA A 129 2.76 5.53 4.33
N LEU A 130 1.44 5.38 4.42
CA LEU A 130 0.48 6.35 3.87
C LEU A 130 0.45 7.66 4.65
N ILE A 131 0.90 7.67 5.92
CA ILE A 131 0.90 8.87 6.77
C ILE A 131 1.70 10.02 6.12
N PRO A 132 2.94 9.86 5.66
CA PRO A 132 3.64 10.92 4.94
C PRO A 132 3.21 11.07 3.47
N LEU A 133 2.87 9.97 2.79
CA LEU A 133 2.64 9.97 1.34
C LEU A 133 1.36 10.71 0.94
N VAL A 134 0.23 10.40 1.59
CA VAL A 134 -1.08 10.94 1.21
C VAL A 134 -1.19 12.43 1.49
N PRO A 135 -0.87 12.94 2.69
CA PRO A 135 -0.95 14.38 2.96
C PRO A 135 0.00 15.19 2.04
N TYR A 136 1.20 14.66 1.80
CA TYR A 136 2.16 15.34 0.92
C TYR A 136 1.70 15.40 -0.52
N TYR A 137 1.09 14.33 -1.04
CA TYR A 137 0.47 14.34 -2.36
C TYR A 137 -0.59 15.46 -2.48
N PHE A 138 -1.51 15.54 -1.51
CA PHE A 138 -2.53 16.60 -1.53
C PHE A 138 -1.94 18.00 -1.36
N TYR A 139 -0.89 18.15 -0.55
CA TYR A 139 -0.17 19.42 -0.42
C TYR A 139 0.41 19.88 -1.78
N ILE A 140 1.10 18.99 -2.49
CA ILE A 140 1.67 19.29 -3.81
C ILE A 140 0.57 19.64 -4.82
N MET A 141 -0.51 18.87 -4.86
CA MET A 141 -1.63 19.14 -5.76
C MET A 141 -2.28 20.51 -5.51
N ARG A 142 -2.46 20.91 -4.25
CA ARG A 142 -2.98 22.23 -3.90
C ARG A 142 -2.00 23.37 -4.25
N LYS A 143 -0.71 23.15 -4.03
CA LYS A 143 0.32 24.14 -4.36
C LYS A 143 0.38 24.42 -5.86
N THR A 144 0.26 23.39 -6.67
CA THR A 144 0.28 23.52 -8.13
C THR A 144 -0.95 24.26 -8.64
N ASN A 145 -2.16 24.00 -8.11
CA ASN A 145 -3.38 24.74 -8.48
C ASN A 145 -3.22 26.23 -8.24
N LYS A 146 -2.75 26.61 -7.04
CA LYS A 146 -2.54 28.03 -6.71
C LYS A 146 -1.49 28.72 -7.59
N ALA A 147 -0.58 27.96 -8.18
CA ALA A 147 0.41 28.51 -9.11
C ALA A 147 -0.19 28.71 -10.51
N GLU A 148 -1.08 27.83 -10.94
CA GLU A 148 -1.81 27.92 -12.21
C GLU A 148 -2.78 29.12 -12.17
N GLU A 149 -3.59 29.27 -11.10
CA GLU A 149 -4.52 30.40 -10.90
C GLU A 149 -3.86 31.81 -10.88
N LYS A 150 -2.55 31.89 -10.66
CA LYS A 150 -1.83 33.16 -10.65
C LYS A 150 -1.26 33.57 -12.02
N ILE A 151 -1.30 32.66 -12.98
CA ILE A 151 -0.75 32.85 -14.33
C ILE A 151 -1.88 33.18 -15.32
N GLU A 152 -3.14 32.81 -14.99
CA GLU A 152 -4.36 33.23 -15.69
C GLU A 152 -4.81 34.62 -15.20
#